data_392aa6a6bc181b5fada3fd37192f97e5
#
_entry.id   392aa6a6bc181b5fada3fd37192f97e5
#
_cell.length_a   1.000
_cell.length_b   1.000
_cell.length_c   1.000
_cell.angle_alpha   90.00
_cell.angle_beta   90.00
_cell.angle_gamma   90.00
#
_symmetry.space_group_name_H-M   'P 1'
#
loop_
_entity.id
_entity.type
_entity.pdbx_description
1 polymer ?
#
loop_
_entity_poly.entity_id
_entity_poly.type
_entity_poly.pdbx_seq_one_letter_code
_entity_poly.pdbx_strand_id
1 'polypeptide(L)'
;MAEQSPESSSPTTWHFAEAQKLTFGEPVTELRVRLVSGTVNVVAAEEGPARLEVTEVDGPPLYVVQDGGTLTVSYEDLPWNGSQGLKQWFETKPWKAWAGSASGRKAWERSVAITLTVPAATQVHVAAVGAAVFVSGISGGTDVNTVSGDATLVGLSGRVKAHTVSGSVEAQSVSGEFGFHSVSGGLTVVDGSGGNVRADSVSGDMLIDLAADPAAPEPVDIFLNSVSGQVAIRLPHPADAKVEANTATGRVSNAFEDLRVSGQMGAKRITGTLGSGAGTLRATTVSGSIALLRRPQADAEGPAAPLTLDKKVL
;
A
#
# COMPACT_ATOMS: atom_id res chain seq x y z
N MET A 1 42.41 0.63 -26.40
CA MET A 1 41.03 0.18 -26.22
C MET A 1 40.36 1.27 -25.41
N ALA A 2 39.67 2.18 -26.07
CA ALA A 2 39.03 3.33 -25.38
C ALA A 2 37.70 2.86 -24.80
N GLU A 3 37.58 2.95 -23.50
CA GLU A 3 36.36 2.73 -22.73
C GLU A 3 35.41 3.89 -23.04
N GLN A 4 34.38 3.64 -23.83
CA GLN A 4 33.29 4.60 -24.03
C GLN A 4 32.47 4.66 -22.74
N SER A 5 32.62 5.77 -22.03
CA SER A 5 31.69 6.15 -20.98
C SER A 5 30.28 6.29 -21.59
N PRO A 6 29.20 5.80 -20.93
CA PRO A 6 27.86 6.00 -21.45
C PRO A 6 27.57 7.50 -21.51
N GLU A 7 27.18 7.99 -22.68
CA GLU A 7 26.68 9.35 -22.88
C GLU A 7 25.47 9.54 -21.97
N SER A 8 25.59 10.43 -20.99
CA SER A 8 24.46 10.88 -20.18
C SER A 8 23.54 11.66 -21.11
N SER A 9 22.39 11.05 -21.49
CA SER A 9 21.31 11.75 -22.18
C SER A 9 20.85 12.91 -21.30
N SER A 10 20.74 14.10 -21.88
CA SER A 10 20.23 15.26 -21.16
C SER A 10 18.77 15.00 -20.76
N PRO A 11 18.34 15.39 -19.55
CA PRO A 11 16.97 15.15 -19.10
C PRO A 11 15.96 15.84 -20.02
N THR A 12 14.92 15.11 -20.42
CA THR A 12 13.83 15.65 -21.22
C THR A 12 12.70 16.11 -20.30
N THR A 13 12.20 17.31 -20.55
CA THR A 13 11.22 17.96 -19.67
C THR A 13 9.96 18.34 -20.45
N TRP A 14 8.80 18.14 -19.82
CA TRP A 14 7.48 18.53 -20.35
C TRP A 14 6.69 19.28 -19.28
N HIS A 15 5.82 20.19 -19.73
CA HIS A 15 4.90 20.95 -18.89
C HIS A 15 3.48 20.72 -19.37
N PHE A 16 2.59 20.28 -18.49
CA PHE A 16 1.19 20.00 -18.79
C PHE A 16 0.30 21.02 -18.07
N ALA A 17 -0.27 21.96 -18.80
CA ALA A 17 -1.24 22.92 -18.29
C ALA A 17 -2.69 22.50 -18.49
N GLU A 18 -2.93 21.48 -19.29
CA GLU A 18 -4.25 20.95 -19.68
C GLU A 18 -4.18 19.45 -19.94
N ALA A 19 -5.36 18.84 -20.13
CA ALA A 19 -5.48 17.41 -20.41
C ALA A 19 -4.69 17.02 -21.67
N GLN A 20 -3.79 16.05 -21.53
CA GLN A 20 -2.89 15.60 -22.59
C GLN A 20 -2.40 14.19 -22.33
N LYS A 21 -2.01 13.49 -23.42
CA LYS A 21 -1.39 12.16 -23.36
C LYS A 21 0.03 12.23 -23.89
N LEU A 22 0.94 11.53 -23.24
CA LEU A 22 2.34 11.41 -23.63
C LEU A 22 2.78 9.95 -23.57
N THR A 23 3.52 9.50 -24.57
CA THR A 23 4.18 8.21 -24.59
C THR A 23 5.69 8.45 -24.53
N PHE A 24 6.37 7.78 -23.61
CA PHE A 24 7.79 7.92 -23.40
C PHE A 24 8.56 6.99 -24.34
N GLY A 25 9.56 7.52 -25.04
CA GLY A 25 10.37 6.72 -25.98
C GLY A 25 11.44 5.87 -25.30
N GLU A 26 11.94 6.29 -24.14
CA GLU A 26 12.94 5.59 -23.38
C GLU A 26 12.30 4.68 -22.31
N PRO A 27 12.93 3.54 -21.99
CA PRO A 27 12.42 2.64 -20.96
C PRO A 27 12.34 3.31 -19.58
N VAL A 28 11.24 3.12 -18.86
CA VAL A 28 11.05 3.59 -17.50
C VAL A 28 11.26 2.43 -16.52
N THR A 29 12.28 2.55 -15.68
CA THR A 29 12.61 1.57 -14.64
C THR A 29 12.25 2.06 -13.23
N GLU A 30 12.16 3.38 -13.07
CA GLU A 30 11.77 4.03 -11.83
C GLU A 30 10.77 5.16 -12.11
N LEU A 31 9.65 5.14 -11.39
CA LEU A 31 8.62 6.18 -11.43
C LEU A 31 8.56 6.91 -10.08
N ARG A 32 8.67 8.23 -10.12
CA ARG A 32 8.53 9.12 -8.96
C ARG A 32 7.40 10.10 -9.18
N VAL A 33 6.32 9.96 -8.42
CA VAL A 33 5.17 10.87 -8.46
C VAL A 33 5.12 11.68 -7.18
N ARG A 34 4.99 13.00 -7.29
CA ARG A 34 4.91 13.92 -6.15
C ARG A 34 3.83 14.96 -6.38
N LEU A 35 2.71 14.81 -5.68
CA LEU A 35 1.53 15.64 -5.87
C LEU A 35 0.97 16.19 -4.56
N VAL A 36 0.17 17.23 -4.67
CA VAL A 36 -0.53 17.81 -3.52
C VAL A 36 -1.88 17.18 -3.35
N SER A 37 -2.77 17.30 -4.33
CA SER A 37 -4.08 16.66 -4.29
C SER A 37 -4.53 16.20 -5.69
N GLY A 38 -5.68 15.54 -5.76
CA GLY A 38 -6.21 14.94 -6.98
C GLY A 38 -6.17 13.42 -6.97
N THR A 39 -5.88 12.81 -8.12
CA THR A 39 -5.88 11.35 -8.27
C THR A 39 -4.65 10.89 -9.05
N VAL A 40 -3.98 9.87 -8.53
CA VAL A 40 -2.85 9.19 -9.15
C VAL A 40 -3.22 7.74 -9.39
N ASN A 41 -3.30 7.34 -10.65
CA ASN A 41 -3.46 5.95 -11.04
C ASN A 41 -2.15 5.46 -11.65
N VAL A 42 -1.55 4.42 -11.10
CA VAL A 42 -0.39 3.73 -11.65
C VAL A 42 -0.80 2.30 -11.98
N VAL A 43 -0.72 1.94 -13.24
CA VAL A 43 -1.16 0.64 -13.73
C VAL A 43 -0.02 -0.03 -14.48
N ALA A 44 0.22 -1.30 -14.19
CA ALA A 44 1.20 -2.07 -14.96
C ALA A 44 0.71 -2.29 -16.39
N ALA A 45 1.59 -2.08 -17.36
CA ALA A 45 1.40 -2.52 -18.74
C ALA A 45 1.87 -3.97 -18.88
N GLU A 46 1.13 -4.77 -19.64
CA GLU A 46 1.60 -6.11 -20.02
C GLU A 46 2.82 -6.00 -20.94
N GLU A 47 2.78 -5.07 -21.91
CA GLU A 47 3.87 -4.77 -22.83
C GLU A 47 3.81 -3.31 -23.31
N GLY A 48 4.95 -2.78 -23.76
CA GLY A 48 5.05 -1.49 -24.43
C GLY A 48 5.69 -0.38 -23.61
N PRO A 49 5.81 0.82 -24.20
CA PRO A 49 6.43 1.97 -23.56
C PRO A 49 5.53 2.55 -22.44
N ALA A 50 6.17 3.23 -21.50
CA ALA A 50 5.44 3.96 -20.47
C ALA A 50 4.59 5.09 -21.08
N ARG A 51 3.43 5.35 -20.47
CA ARG A 51 2.48 6.37 -20.90
C ARG A 51 1.99 7.17 -19.72
N LEU A 52 1.82 8.45 -19.94
CA LEU A 52 1.15 9.38 -19.02
C LEU A 52 -0.10 9.92 -19.70
N GLU A 53 -1.21 9.86 -19.02
CA GLU A 53 -2.45 10.53 -19.37
C GLU A 53 -2.79 11.51 -18.25
N VAL A 54 -2.83 12.79 -18.58
CA VAL A 54 -3.32 13.86 -17.72
C VAL A 54 -4.74 14.15 -18.14
N THR A 55 -5.72 13.97 -17.26
CA THR A 55 -7.14 14.16 -17.57
C THR A 55 -7.67 15.48 -17.03
N GLU A 56 -7.08 15.99 -15.97
CA GLU A 56 -7.48 17.25 -15.33
C GLU A 56 -6.27 17.92 -14.70
N VAL A 57 -6.17 19.25 -14.87
CA VAL A 57 -5.17 20.10 -14.19
C VAL A 57 -5.88 21.32 -13.63
N ASP A 58 -5.90 21.44 -12.32
CA ASP A 58 -6.39 22.63 -11.62
C ASP A 58 -5.24 23.23 -10.81
N GLY A 59 -4.74 24.36 -11.28
CA GLY A 59 -3.58 25.05 -10.70
C GLY A 59 -2.39 25.20 -11.66
N PRO A 60 -1.15 25.22 -11.14
CA PRO A 60 0.06 25.35 -11.95
C PRO A 60 0.28 24.13 -12.83
N PRO A 61 1.00 24.28 -13.98
CA PRO A 61 1.32 23.17 -14.86
C PRO A 61 2.03 22.02 -14.13
N LEU A 62 1.67 20.80 -14.49
CA LEU A 62 2.36 19.60 -14.05
C LEU A 62 3.74 19.53 -14.73
N TYR A 63 4.76 19.31 -13.97
CA TYR A 63 6.15 19.20 -14.39
C TYR A 63 6.56 17.74 -14.50
N VAL A 64 6.98 17.31 -15.68
CA VAL A 64 7.36 15.93 -15.96
C VAL A 64 8.78 15.92 -16.51
N VAL A 65 9.63 15.10 -15.92
CA VAL A 65 11.05 14.96 -16.31
C VAL A 65 11.37 13.49 -16.48
N GLN A 66 11.97 13.15 -17.60
CA GLN A 66 12.61 11.86 -17.81
C GLN A 66 14.13 12.06 -17.84
N ASP A 67 14.82 11.38 -16.94
CA ASP A 67 16.28 11.35 -16.85
C ASP A 67 16.72 9.89 -16.86
N GLY A 68 17.18 9.43 -18.02
CA GLY A 68 17.43 8.02 -18.28
C GLY A 68 16.19 7.16 -17.97
N GLY A 69 16.35 6.14 -17.13
CA GLY A 69 15.25 5.25 -16.73
C GLY A 69 14.32 5.81 -15.65
N THR A 70 14.55 7.03 -15.13
CA THR A 70 13.74 7.63 -14.07
C THR A 70 12.75 8.62 -14.64
N LEU A 71 11.46 8.38 -14.43
CA LEU A 71 10.37 9.30 -14.75
C LEU A 71 9.88 9.99 -13.50
N THR A 72 9.99 11.32 -13.44
CA THR A 72 9.51 12.13 -12.33
C THR A 72 8.31 12.98 -12.76
N VAL A 73 7.22 12.90 -12.01
CA VAL A 73 5.99 13.68 -12.19
C VAL A 73 5.74 14.50 -10.94
N SER A 74 5.81 15.83 -11.03
CA SER A 74 5.69 16.72 -9.87
C SER A 74 5.26 18.12 -10.28
N TYR A 75 5.29 19.06 -9.36
CA TYR A 75 5.26 20.50 -9.65
C TYR A 75 6.66 21.11 -9.42
N GLU A 76 7.04 22.08 -10.23
CA GLU A 76 8.37 22.69 -10.17
C GLU A 76 8.66 23.38 -8.83
N ASP A 77 7.63 23.97 -8.23
CA ASP A 77 7.70 24.77 -7.00
C ASP A 77 7.56 23.97 -5.69
N LEU A 78 7.52 22.63 -5.75
CA LEU A 78 7.42 21.82 -4.54
C LEU A 78 8.73 21.81 -3.75
N PRO A 79 8.69 22.15 -2.44
CA PRO A 79 9.89 22.26 -1.60
C PRO A 79 10.60 20.92 -1.34
N TRP A 80 9.97 19.80 -1.69
CA TRP A 80 10.50 18.43 -1.50
C TRP A 80 10.94 17.77 -2.81
N ASN A 81 11.24 18.54 -3.85
CA ASN A 81 11.73 18.00 -5.13
C ASN A 81 13.17 17.43 -5.09
N GLY A 82 13.90 17.57 -3.97
CA GLY A 82 15.23 16.98 -3.80
C GLY A 82 15.23 15.49 -3.46
N SER A 83 16.38 14.83 -3.60
CA SER A 83 16.57 13.39 -3.36
C SER A 83 16.28 12.91 -1.93
N GLN A 84 16.19 13.80 -0.96
CA GLN A 84 15.83 13.51 0.44
C GLN A 84 14.43 14.02 0.83
N GLY A 85 13.65 14.48 -0.15
CA GLY A 85 12.50 15.36 -0.03
C GLY A 85 11.49 15.07 1.08
N LEU A 86 10.71 14.01 0.97
CA LEU A 86 9.57 13.80 1.88
C LEU A 86 9.98 13.34 3.27
N LYS A 87 10.99 12.50 3.41
CA LYS A 87 11.41 12.00 4.73
C LYS A 87 11.91 13.15 5.60
N GLN A 88 12.77 14.01 5.04
CA GLN A 88 13.28 15.20 5.72
C GLN A 88 12.19 16.24 5.94
N TRP A 89 11.24 16.37 5.01
CA TRP A 89 10.09 17.25 5.14
C TRP A 89 9.16 16.84 6.29
N PHE A 90 8.92 15.54 6.50
CA PHE A 90 8.17 15.02 7.65
C PHE A 90 8.92 15.27 8.98
N GLU A 91 10.24 15.12 9.00
CA GLU A 91 11.05 15.30 10.20
C GLU A 91 11.15 16.78 10.63
N THR A 92 11.27 17.70 9.67
CA THR A 92 11.45 19.15 9.93
C THR A 92 10.13 19.90 10.15
N LYS A 93 8.97 19.28 9.90
CA LYS A 93 7.63 19.88 10.08
C LYS A 93 7.44 21.27 9.45
N PRO A 94 7.94 21.53 8.23
CA PRO A 94 7.86 22.85 7.62
C PRO A 94 6.43 23.31 7.31
N TRP A 95 5.45 22.40 7.28
CA TRP A 95 4.03 22.75 7.08
C TRP A 95 3.48 23.74 8.10
N LYS A 96 4.02 23.77 9.34
CA LYS A 96 3.60 24.75 10.36
C LYS A 96 4.01 26.20 10.00
N ALA A 97 5.15 26.37 9.37
CA ALA A 97 5.61 27.68 8.92
C ALA A 97 4.92 28.11 7.62
N TRP A 98 4.59 27.15 6.77
CA TRP A 98 4.02 27.38 5.44
C TRP A 98 2.51 27.60 5.46
N ALA A 99 1.79 26.88 6.33
CA ALA A 99 0.33 27.03 6.50
C ALA A 99 -0.10 28.42 6.99
N GLY A 100 0.80 29.24 7.54
CA GLY A 100 0.53 30.59 8.01
C GLY A 100 0.70 31.68 6.96
N SER A 101 1.27 31.40 5.79
CA SER A 101 1.53 32.41 4.74
C SER A 101 0.44 32.38 3.66
N ALA A 102 0.08 33.59 3.13
CA ALA A 102 -0.91 33.69 2.06
C ALA A 102 -0.45 33.00 0.75
N SER A 103 0.85 32.95 0.49
CA SER A 103 1.46 32.20 -0.61
C SER A 103 1.42 30.67 -0.37
N GLY A 104 1.50 30.23 0.90
CA GLY A 104 1.38 28.82 1.26
C GLY A 104 -0.01 28.26 0.97
N ARG A 105 -1.08 29.01 1.18
CA ARG A 105 -2.46 28.56 0.89
C ARG A 105 -2.68 28.26 -0.59
N LYS A 106 -2.23 29.13 -1.50
CA LYS A 106 -2.34 28.93 -2.95
C LYS A 106 -1.54 27.70 -3.44
N ALA A 107 -0.48 27.33 -2.73
CA ALA A 107 0.32 26.16 -3.06
C ALA A 107 -0.41 24.84 -2.79
N TRP A 108 -1.42 24.83 -1.91
CA TRP A 108 -2.24 23.65 -1.60
C TRP A 108 -3.54 23.57 -2.44
N GLU A 109 -3.95 24.69 -3.07
CA GLU A 109 -5.10 24.77 -3.96
C GLU A 109 -4.70 24.33 -5.38
N ARG A 110 -4.23 23.09 -5.52
CA ARG A 110 -3.88 22.47 -6.80
C ARG A 110 -4.30 21.02 -6.82
N SER A 111 -4.91 20.61 -7.89
CA SER A 111 -5.39 19.25 -8.09
C SER A 111 -5.03 18.78 -9.49
N VAL A 112 -4.72 17.51 -9.62
CA VAL A 112 -4.46 16.89 -10.92
C VAL A 112 -4.98 15.46 -10.92
N ALA A 113 -5.55 15.05 -12.04
CA ALA A 113 -5.90 13.65 -12.25
C ALA A 113 -4.99 13.06 -13.34
N ILE A 114 -4.19 12.08 -12.97
CA ILE A 114 -3.24 11.41 -13.86
C ILE A 114 -3.38 9.90 -13.82
N THR A 115 -3.13 9.30 -14.98
CA THR A 115 -2.96 7.85 -15.12
C THR A 115 -1.61 7.58 -15.76
N LEU A 116 -0.80 6.77 -15.10
CA LEU A 116 0.50 6.33 -15.55
C LEU A 116 0.45 4.82 -15.83
N THR A 117 0.75 4.46 -17.05
CA THR A 117 0.93 3.05 -17.44
C THR A 117 2.41 2.79 -17.59
N VAL A 118 2.97 1.85 -16.81
CA VAL A 118 4.41 1.57 -16.76
C VAL A 118 4.66 0.06 -16.82
N PRO A 119 5.85 -0.40 -17.20
CA PRO A 119 6.21 -1.82 -17.12
C PRO A 119 6.02 -2.37 -15.70
N ALA A 120 5.55 -3.60 -15.55
CA ALA A 120 5.27 -4.21 -14.25
C ALA A 120 6.49 -4.22 -13.30
N ALA A 121 7.70 -4.37 -13.83
CA ALA A 121 8.94 -4.39 -13.07
C ALA A 121 9.41 -3.00 -12.58
N THR A 122 8.72 -1.92 -12.95
CA THR A 122 9.08 -0.54 -12.56
C THR A 122 9.04 -0.37 -11.05
N GLN A 123 10.05 0.29 -10.48
CA GLN A 123 9.99 0.75 -9.10
C GLN A 123 9.12 2.00 -9.01
N VAL A 124 8.13 1.99 -8.11
CA VAL A 124 7.13 3.05 -8.01
C VAL A 124 7.24 3.76 -6.67
N HIS A 125 7.46 5.07 -6.71
CA HIS A 125 7.49 5.95 -5.54
C HIS A 125 6.42 7.03 -5.70
N VAL A 126 5.38 6.96 -4.89
CA VAL A 126 4.30 7.96 -4.86
C VAL A 126 4.34 8.71 -3.55
N ALA A 127 4.32 10.02 -3.65
CA ALA A 127 4.31 10.93 -2.52
C ALA A 127 3.18 11.95 -2.71
N ALA A 128 2.17 11.94 -1.84
CA ALA A 128 1.02 12.81 -1.94
C ALA A 128 0.65 13.44 -0.59
N VAL A 129 0.04 14.62 -0.63
CA VAL A 129 -0.51 15.21 0.59
C VAL A 129 -1.96 14.77 0.77
N GLY A 130 -2.82 15.04 -0.20
CA GLY A 130 -4.25 14.72 -0.13
C GLY A 130 -4.77 14.02 -1.41
N ALA A 131 -3.88 13.57 -2.30
CA ALA A 131 -4.30 12.85 -3.50
C ALA A 131 -4.70 11.40 -3.17
N ALA A 132 -5.74 10.92 -3.82
CA ALA A 132 -6.07 9.51 -3.85
C ALA A 132 -5.06 8.77 -4.75
N VAL A 133 -4.52 7.67 -4.26
CA VAL A 133 -3.48 6.88 -4.94
C VAL A 133 -4.02 5.49 -5.25
N PHE A 134 -3.94 5.09 -6.51
CA PHE A 134 -4.25 3.73 -6.95
C PHE A 134 -3.02 3.15 -7.66
N VAL A 135 -2.56 1.97 -7.22
CA VAL A 135 -1.43 1.26 -7.85
C VAL A 135 -1.83 -0.18 -8.11
N SER A 136 -1.68 -0.65 -9.34
CA SER A 136 -2.04 -2.03 -9.67
C SER A 136 -1.06 -2.75 -10.58
N GLY A 137 -0.88 -4.07 -10.31
CA GLY A 137 -0.15 -5.00 -11.17
C GLY A 137 1.38 -4.85 -11.15
N ILE A 138 1.93 -4.05 -10.24
CA ILE A 138 3.39 -3.81 -10.15
C ILE A 138 4.09 -4.97 -9.45
N SER A 139 5.14 -5.50 -10.09
CA SER A 139 6.05 -6.51 -9.53
C SER A 139 7.36 -5.91 -9.01
N GLY A 140 7.66 -4.67 -9.37
CA GLY A 140 8.74 -3.89 -8.77
C GLY A 140 8.42 -3.43 -7.35
N GLY A 141 9.40 -2.79 -6.69
CA GLY A 141 9.17 -2.18 -5.38
C GLY A 141 8.17 -1.02 -5.46
N THR A 142 7.23 -0.96 -4.51
CA THR A 142 6.24 0.13 -4.42
C THR A 142 6.35 0.82 -3.07
N ASP A 143 6.54 2.14 -3.07
CA ASP A 143 6.62 2.99 -1.88
C ASP A 143 5.58 4.12 -2.00
N VAL A 144 4.57 4.11 -1.13
CA VAL A 144 3.48 5.10 -1.12
C VAL A 144 3.52 5.88 0.18
N ASN A 145 3.67 7.19 0.06
CA ASN A 145 3.72 8.11 1.19
C ASN A 145 2.60 9.15 1.07
N THR A 146 1.63 9.12 1.97
CA THR A 146 0.51 10.08 1.97
C THR A 146 0.39 10.81 3.31
N VAL A 147 -0.22 11.98 3.32
CA VAL A 147 -0.60 12.64 4.58
C VAL A 147 -2.05 12.33 4.92
N SER A 148 -2.96 12.59 3.99
CA SER A 148 -4.40 12.42 4.20
C SER A 148 -5.13 11.74 3.02
N GLY A 149 -4.44 11.49 1.91
CA GLY A 149 -4.99 10.76 0.77
C GLY A 149 -5.06 9.26 1.05
N ASP A 150 -6.12 8.63 0.58
CA ASP A 150 -6.26 7.18 0.65
C ASP A 150 -5.44 6.49 -0.45
N ALA A 151 -4.96 5.29 -0.17
CA ALA A 151 -4.21 4.48 -1.12
C ALA A 151 -4.84 3.11 -1.30
N THR A 152 -5.07 2.74 -2.57
CA THR A 152 -5.56 1.40 -2.96
C THR A 152 -4.48 0.69 -3.77
N LEU A 153 -4.03 -0.46 -3.30
CA LEU A 153 -2.92 -1.24 -3.83
C LEU A 153 -3.43 -2.62 -4.26
N VAL A 154 -3.34 -2.96 -5.55
CA VAL A 154 -3.96 -4.18 -6.08
C VAL A 154 -2.96 -5.02 -6.86
N GLY A 155 -2.86 -6.32 -6.54
CA GLY A 155 -2.05 -7.27 -7.32
C GLY A 155 -0.57 -6.94 -7.35
N LEU A 156 0.00 -6.50 -6.23
CA LEU A 156 1.42 -6.17 -6.13
C LEU A 156 2.22 -7.38 -5.65
N SER A 157 3.30 -7.72 -6.33
CA SER A 157 4.13 -8.88 -5.99
C SER A 157 5.55 -8.51 -5.50
N GLY A 158 5.95 -7.26 -5.61
CA GLY A 158 7.21 -6.75 -5.06
C GLY A 158 7.11 -6.36 -3.59
N ARG A 159 8.19 -5.76 -3.06
CA ARG A 159 8.15 -5.16 -1.73
C ARG A 159 7.27 -3.92 -1.74
N VAL A 160 6.29 -3.88 -0.86
CA VAL A 160 5.35 -2.76 -0.71
C VAL A 160 5.59 -2.05 0.61
N LYS A 161 5.73 -0.73 0.58
CA LYS A 161 5.77 0.12 1.76
C LYS A 161 4.70 1.21 1.63
N ALA A 162 3.88 1.35 2.66
CA ALA A 162 2.88 2.40 2.74
C ALA A 162 3.02 3.19 4.04
N HIS A 163 3.17 4.48 3.92
CA HIS A 163 3.27 5.41 5.05
C HIS A 163 2.16 6.45 4.93
N THR A 164 1.37 6.60 5.97
CA THR A 164 0.31 7.62 6.00
C THR A 164 0.24 8.32 7.36
N VAL A 165 -0.31 9.51 7.40
CA VAL A 165 -0.62 10.16 8.67
C VAL A 165 -2.07 9.86 9.05
N SER A 166 -3.03 10.07 8.13
CA SER A 166 -4.46 9.90 8.41
C SER A 166 -5.26 9.24 7.28
N GLY A 167 -4.68 9.06 6.10
CA GLY A 167 -5.32 8.33 5.00
C GLY A 167 -5.36 6.83 5.25
N SER A 168 -6.38 6.15 4.75
CA SER A 168 -6.49 4.69 4.81
C SER A 168 -5.72 4.01 3.68
N VAL A 169 -5.22 2.81 3.95
CA VAL A 169 -4.55 1.97 2.95
C VAL A 169 -5.35 0.68 2.79
N GLU A 170 -5.79 0.42 1.57
CA GLU A 170 -6.43 -0.83 1.17
C GLU A 170 -5.48 -1.58 0.23
N ALA A 171 -5.11 -2.81 0.60
CA ALA A 171 -4.23 -3.67 -0.18
C ALA A 171 -4.96 -4.97 -0.51
N GLN A 172 -5.09 -5.29 -1.79
CA GLN A 172 -5.75 -6.50 -2.26
C GLN A 172 -4.78 -7.35 -3.09
N SER A 173 -4.75 -8.66 -2.82
CA SER A 173 -3.93 -9.62 -3.56
C SER A 173 -2.45 -9.22 -3.63
N VAL A 174 -1.89 -8.82 -2.48
CA VAL A 174 -0.47 -8.51 -2.35
C VAL A 174 0.28 -9.76 -1.93
N SER A 175 1.33 -10.13 -2.69
CA SER A 175 2.10 -11.36 -2.48
C SER A 175 3.55 -11.13 -2.04
N GLY A 176 4.00 -9.89 -1.92
CA GLY A 176 5.35 -9.53 -1.46
C GLY A 176 5.43 -9.18 0.02
N GLU A 177 6.60 -8.71 0.44
CA GLU A 177 6.81 -8.13 1.77
C GLU A 177 5.97 -6.83 1.89
N PHE A 178 5.10 -6.76 2.88
CA PHE A 178 4.23 -5.61 3.10
C PHE A 178 4.57 -4.87 4.40
N GLY A 179 4.95 -3.60 4.29
CA GLY A 179 5.22 -2.71 5.41
C GLY A 179 4.23 -1.54 5.47
N PHE A 180 3.62 -1.31 6.63
CA PHE A 180 2.69 -0.20 6.85
C PHE A 180 3.05 0.58 8.12
N HIS A 181 3.06 1.91 7.99
CA HIS A 181 3.22 2.81 9.14
C HIS A 181 2.20 3.93 9.09
N SER A 182 1.47 4.13 10.18
CA SER A 182 0.45 5.18 10.27
C SER A 182 0.42 5.87 11.64
N VAL A 183 -0.15 7.06 11.66
CA VAL A 183 -0.54 7.70 12.92
C VAL A 183 -2.01 7.41 13.23
N SER A 184 -2.92 7.70 12.31
CA SER A 184 -4.37 7.50 12.51
C SER A 184 -5.10 6.87 11.32
N GLY A 185 -4.39 6.60 10.23
CA GLY A 185 -4.95 5.89 9.07
C GLY A 185 -5.11 4.40 9.31
N GLY A 186 -6.17 3.82 8.77
CA GLY A 186 -6.45 2.39 8.83
C GLY A 186 -5.69 1.58 7.78
N LEU A 187 -5.54 0.28 8.03
CA LEU A 187 -5.01 -0.69 7.09
C LEU A 187 -6.02 -1.82 6.87
N THR A 188 -6.35 -2.08 5.62
CA THR A 188 -7.11 -3.27 5.23
C THR A 188 -6.30 -4.06 4.20
N VAL A 189 -5.93 -5.28 4.53
CA VAL A 189 -5.31 -6.24 3.60
C VAL A 189 -6.31 -7.34 3.32
N VAL A 190 -6.61 -7.58 2.06
CA VAL A 190 -7.55 -8.63 1.60
C VAL A 190 -6.83 -9.54 0.62
N ASP A 191 -6.99 -10.84 0.81
CA ASP A 191 -6.36 -11.86 -0.04
C ASP A 191 -4.83 -11.70 -0.16
N GLY A 192 -4.17 -11.28 0.93
CA GLY A 192 -2.72 -11.25 0.98
C GLY A 192 -2.15 -12.67 0.96
N SER A 193 -1.19 -12.96 0.08
CA SER A 193 -0.55 -14.27 -0.03
C SER A 193 0.95 -14.24 0.34
N GLY A 194 1.53 -13.07 0.54
CA GLY A 194 2.89 -12.94 1.06
C GLY A 194 2.95 -13.20 2.57
N GLY A 195 3.83 -14.09 3.00
CA GLY A 195 3.97 -14.48 4.41
C GLY A 195 4.47 -13.37 5.34
N ASN A 196 4.89 -12.20 4.85
CA ASN A 196 5.57 -11.19 5.67
C ASN A 196 4.79 -9.86 5.69
N VAL A 197 4.08 -9.61 6.79
CA VAL A 197 3.33 -8.36 7.01
C VAL A 197 3.82 -7.67 8.27
N ARG A 198 4.27 -6.43 8.14
CA ARG A 198 4.65 -5.57 9.25
C ARG A 198 3.83 -4.29 9.25
N ALA A 199 3.06 -4.05 10.31
CA ALA A 199 2.26 -2.85 10.42
C ALA A 199 2.38 -2.22 11.81
N ASP A 200 2.64 -0.92 11.84
CA ASP A 200 2.74 -0.11 13.04
C ASP A 200 1.77 1.09 12.93
N SER A 201 0.86 1.24 13.89
CA SER A 201 -0.10 2.35 13.95
C SER A 201 -0.22 2.91 15.36
N VAL A 202 -0.61 4.16 15.48
CA VAL A 202 -0.96 4.72 16.80
C VAL A 202 -2.45 4.51 17.08
N SER A 203 -3.35 4.88 16.16
CA SER A 203 -4.80 4.81 16.42
C SER A 203 -5.64 4.24 15.26
N GLY A 204 -5.03 3.89 14.15
CA GLY A 204 -5.74 3.27 13.02
C GLY A 204 -6.09 1.81 13.26
N ASP A 205 -7.25 1.39 12.80
CA ASP A 205 -7.66 -0.01 12.80
C ASP A 205 -6.91 -0.80 11.72
N MET A 206 -6.60 -2.06 12.01
CA MET A 206 -5.89 -2.95 11.09
C MET A 206 -6.68 -4.24 10.88
N LEU A 207 -7.04 -4.51 9.64
CA LEU A 207 -7.63 -5.78 9.20
C LEU A 207 -6.68 -6.48 8.25
N ILE A 208 -6.17 -7.63 8.63
CA ILE A 208 -5.27 -8.45 7.82
C ILE A 208 -5.97 -9.77 7.51
N ASP A 209 -6.34 -9.96 6.26
CA ASP A 209 -6.91 -11.21 5.75
C ASP A 209 -5.93 -11.87 4.78
N LEU A 210 -5.36 -13.00 5.21
CA LEU A 210 -4.43 -13.77 4.41
C LEU A 210 -5.13 -14.93 3.71
N ALA A 211 -4.86 -15.07 2.42
CA ALA A 211 -5.25 -16.24 1.65
C ALA A 211 -4.23 -17.37 1.87
N ALA A 212 -4.70 -18.61 1.81
CA ALA A 212 -3.80 -19.76 1.65
C ALA A 212 -3.32 -19.81 0.21
N ASP A 213 -2.02 -19.96 -0.01
CA ASP A 213 -1.54 -20.46 -1.28
C ASP A 213 -1.63 -22.00 -1.23
N PRO A 214 -2.54 -22.63 -1.98
CA PRO A 214 -2.66 -24.09 -1.97
C PRO A 214 -1.45 -24.80 -2.56
N ALA A 215 -0.65 -24.10 -3.37
CA ALA A 215 0.53 -24.66 -4.03
C ALA A 215 1.79 -24.61 -3.14
N ALA A 216 1.87 -23.63 -2.23
CA ALA A 216 3.00 -23.47 -1.32
C ALA A 216 2.52 -22.86 0.00
N PRO A 217 2.18 -23.65 1.02
CA PRO A 217 1.90 -23.11 2.36
C PRO A 217 3.17 -22.50 2.90
N GLU A 218 3.26 -21.17 2.84
CA GLU A 218 4.38 -20.43 3.41
C GLU A 218 4.15 -20.17 4.90
N PRO A 219 5.23 -20.14 5.71
CA PRO A 219 5.15 -19.68 7.09
C PRO A 219 4.62 -18.25 7.15
N VAL A 220 3.77 -17.97 8.10
CA VAL A 220 3.15 -16.66 8.27
C VAL A 220 3.98 -15.82 9.24
N ASP A 221 4.61 -14.75 8.77
CA ASP A 221 5.36 -13.80 9.59
C ASP A 221 4.62 -12.45 9.68
N ILE A 222 3.83 -12.29 10.73
CA ILE A 222 3.01 -11.09 10.97
C ILE A 222 3.49 -10.38 12.23
N PHE A 223 3.81 -9.09 12.09
CA PHE A 223 4.19 -8.21 13.19
C PHE A 223 3.31 -6.96 13.20
N LEU A 224 2.37 -6.88 14.13
CA LEU A 224 1.44 -5.76 14.24
C LEU A 224 1.59 -5.06 15.59
N ASN A 225 1.78 -3.75 15.57
CA ASN A 225 1.80 -2.93 16.77
C ASN A 225 0.80 -1.78 16.65
N SER A 226 -0.02 -1.59 17.69
CA SER A 226 -0.94 -0.48 17.78
C SER A 226 -0.96 0.10 19.20
N VAL A 227 -1.35 1.35 19.35
CA VAL A 227 -1.65 1.89 20.68
C VAL A 227 -3.12 1.74 21.00
N SER A 228 -4.02 2.17 20.12
CA SER A 228 -5.47 2.18 20.42
C SER A 228 -6.36 1.60 19.31
N GLY A 229 -5.84 1.32 18.14
CA GLY A 229 -6.60 0.73 17.03
C GLY A 229 -6.99 -0.73 17.27
N GLN A 230 -8.08 -1.15 16.68
CA GLN A 230 -8.50 -2.55 16.66
C GLN A 230 -7.62 -3.34 15.67
N VAL A 231 -7.25 -4.56 16.04
CA VAL A 231 -6.47 -5.46 15.19
C VAL A 231 -7.28 -6.72 14.94
N ALA A 232 -7.66 -6.98 13.71
CA ALA A 232 -8.32 -8.21 13.30
C ALA A 232 -7.43 -8.94 12.29
N ILE A 233 -7.13 -10.20 12.58
CA ILE A 233 -6.29 -11.05 11.73
C ILE A 233 -7.08 -12.28 11.37
N ARG A 234 -7.29 -12.50 10.08
CA ARG A 234 -7.91 -13.68 9.52
C ARG A 234 -6.85 -14.53 8.84
N LEU A 235 -6.56 -15.68 9.43
CA LEU A 235 -5.54 -16.59 8.94
C LEU A 235 -6.14 -17.66 8.02
N PRO A 236 -5.37 -18.13 7.03
CA PRO A 236 -5.75 -19.29 6.22
C PRO A 236 -5.89 -20.54 7.09
N HIS A 237 -6.46 -21.58 6.52
CA HIS A 237 -6.50 -22.89 7.16
C HIS A 237 -6.01 -23.95 6.17
N PRO A 238 -4.96 -24.74 6.53
CA PRO A 238 -4.18 -24.67 7.77
C PRO A 238 -3.27 -23.43 7.86
N ALA A 239 -3.04 -22.94 9.07
CA ALA A 239 -2.06 -21.88 9.36
C ALA A 239 -0.86 -22.49 10.08
N ASP A 240 0.34 -21.96 9.83
CA ASP A 240 1.57 -22.41 10.47
C ASP A 240 2.33 -21.23 11.07
N ALA A 241 2.16 -21.03 12.38
CA ALA A 241 2.81 -19.93 13.11
C ALA A 241 2.85 -20.17 14.62
N LYS A 242 3.87 -19.62 15.27
CA LYS A 242 3.88 -19.34 16.72
C LYS A 242 3.13 -18.03 16.97
N VAL A 243 2.09 -18.08 17.79
CA VAL A 243 1.19 -16.95 18.04
C VAL A 243 1.45 -16.33 19.39
N GLU A 244 1.66 -15.02 19.40
CA GLU A 244 1.73 -14.18 20.59
C GLU A 244 0.97 -12.87 20.34
N ALA A 245 -0.24 -12.75 20.89
CA ALA A 245 -1.04 -11.53 20.77
C ALA A 245 -1.35 -10.96 22.16
N ASN A 246 -1.00 -9.68 22.39
CA ASN A 246 -1.04 -9.04 23.69
C ASN A 246 -1.81 -7.72 23.65
N THR A 247 -2.68 -7.49 24.65
CA THR A 247 -3.28 -6.18 24.90
C THR A 247 -3.24 -5.84 26.36
N ALA A 248 -2.98 -4.57 26.70
CA ALA A 248 -2.93 -4.16 28.10
C ALA A 248 -4.32 -3.96 28.71
N THR A 249 -5.28 -3.36 27.98
CA THR A 249 -6.64 -3.08 28.50
C THR A 249 -7.75 -3.47 27.51
N GLY A 250 -7.41 -3.92 26.30
CA GLY A 250 -8.37 -4.29 25.26
C GLY A 250 -9.05 -5.64 25.48
N ARG A 251 -9.88 -6.00 24.53
CA ARG A 251 -10.50 -7.33 24.45
C ARG A 251 -9.71 -8.22 23.51
N VAL A 252 -9.73 -9.52 23.77
CA VAL A 252 -9.19 -10.52 22.85
C VAL A 252 -10.27 -11.51 22.47
N SER A 253 -10.27 -11.90 21.19
CA SER A 253 -11.14 -12.95 20.64
C SER A 253 -10.28 -13.92 19.84
N ASN A 254 -10.54 -15.20 19.97
CA ASN A 254 -9.75 -16.26 19.34
C ASN A 254 -10.69 -17.34 18.82
N ALA A 255 -10.53 -17.69 17.54
CA ALA A 255 -11.31 -18.75 16.86
C ALA A 255 -10.54 -20.08 16.69
N PHE A 256 -9.33 -20.20 17.28
CA PHE A 256 -8.48 -21.39 17.19
C PHE A 256 -8.45 -22.16 18.51
N GLU A 257 -8.72 -23.44 18.50
CA GLU A 257 -8.73 -24.30 19.70
C GLU A 257 -7.33 -24.50 20.29
N ASP A 258 -6.30 -24.50 19.44
CA ASP A 258 -4.90 -24.69 19.83
C ASP A 258 -4.30 -23.46 20.54
N LEU A 259 -4.98 -22.32 20.51
CA LEU A 259 -4.52 -21.10 21.14
C LEU A 259 -5.20 -20.86 22.50
N ARG A 260 -4.42 -20.48 23.49
CA ARG A 260 -4.90 -20.22 24.84
C ARG A 260 -5.01 -18.72 25.10
N VAL A 261 -6.16 -18.33 25.64
CA VAL A 261 -6.37 -16.99 26.14
C VAL A 261 -6.07 -16.97 27.65
N SER A 262 -5.18 -16.09 28.07
CA SER A 262 -4.85 -15.84 29.48
C SER A 262 -4.94 -14.34 29.76
N GLY A 263 -5.09 -13.96 31.02
CA GLY A 263 -5.14 -12.54 31.39
C GLY A 263 -5.05 -12.34 32.89
N GLN A 264 -4.47 -11.21 33.29
CA GLN A 264 -4.35 -10.81 34.69
C GLN A 264 -4.45 -9.28 34.79
N MET A 265 -5.22 -8.74 35.74
CA MET A 265 -5.35 -7.30 36.01
C MET A 265 -5.71 -6.43 34.78
N GLY A 266 -6.57 -6.92 33.87
CA GLY A 266 -6.97 -6.20 32.65
C GLY A 266 -6.15 -6.55 31.41
N ALA A 267 -4.88 -6.91 31.55
CA ALA A 267 -4.06 -7.37 30.44
C ALA A 267 -4.51 -8.74 29.96
N LYS A 268 -4.56 -8.93 28.63
CA LYS A 268 -4.96 -10.19 28.00
C LYS A 268 -3.91 -10.60 26.96
N ARG A 269 -3.74 -11.92 26.87
CA ARG A 269 -2.76 -12.52 25.97
C ARG A 269 -3.35 -13.75 25.30
N ILE A 270 -3.08 -13.92 24.02
CA ILE A 270 -3.32 -15.15 23.27
C ILE A 270 -1.96 -15.75 22.95
N THR A 271 -1.74 -17.02 23.28
CA THR A 271 -0.50 -17.72 22.97
C THR A 271 -0.76 -19.16 22.54
N GLY A 272 0.09 -19.69 21.71
CA GLY A 272 0.05 -21.08 21.26
C GLY A 272 0.80 -21.26 19.95
N THR A 273 0.62 -22.43 19.36
CA THR A 273 1.26 -22.80 18.10
C THR A 273 0.20 -23.35 17.17
N LEU A 274 0.13 -22.83 15.96
CA LEU A 274 -0.66 -23.33 14.88
C LEU A 274 0.25 -24.14 13.95
N GLY A 275 -0.18 -25.32 13.53
CA GLY A 275 0.64 -26.18 12.70
C GLY A 275 1.97 -26.60 13.36
N SER A 276 3.06 -26.53 12.62
CA SER A 276 4.42 -26.81 13.12
C SER A 276 5.04 -25.63 13.86
N GLY A 277 4.50 -24.42 13.73
CA GLY A 277 5.03 -23.20 14.30
C GLY A 277 6.25 -22.67 13.55
N ALA A 278 6.33 -22.88 12.25
CA ALA A 278 7.46 -22.40 11.45
C ALA A 278 7.47 -20.87 11.29
N GLY A 279 6.28 -20.24 11.20
CA GLY A 279 6.13 -18.79 11.14
C GLY A 279 5.95 -18.13 12.52
N THR A 280 5.78 -16.80 12.52
CA THR A 280 5.57 -15.99 13.72
C THR A 280 4.43 -15.02 13.53
N LEU A 281 3.43 -15.05 14.42
CA LEU A 281 2.39 -14.04 14.51
C LEU A 281 2.54 -13.29 15.83
N ARG A 282 2.93 -12.03 15.77
CA ARG A 282 3.02 -11.16 16.93
C ARG A 282 2.14 -9.93 16.77
N ALA A 283 1.15 -9.77 17.63
CA ALA A 283 0.29 -8.61 17.66
C ALA A 283 0.34 -7.96 19.06
N THR A 284 0.59 -6.67 19.13
CA THR A 284 0.67 -5.94 20.39
C THR A 284 -0.16 -4.66 20.30
N THR A 285 -1.03 -4.46 21.30
CA THR A 285 -1.76 -3.19 21.44
C THR A 285 -1.82 -2.78 22.92
N VAL A 286 -2.00 -1.49 23.17
CA VAL A 286 -2.16 -0.99 24.55
C VAL A 286 -3.62 -1.03 24.95
N SER A 287 -4.52 -0.38 24.21
CA SER A 287 -5.96 -0.31 24.53
C SER A 287 -6.87 -0.87 23.42
N GLY A 288 -6.32 -1.24 22.28
CA GLY A 288 -7.07 -1.84 21.19
C GLY A 288 -7.48 -3.28 21.44
N SER A 289 -8.53 -3.73 20.79
CA SER A 289 -8.94 -5.13 20.80
C SER A 289 -8.19 -5.94 19.76
N ILE A 290 -7.92 -7.21 20.04
CA ILE A 290 -7.31 -8.14 19.07
C ILE A 290 -8.26 -9.30 18.80
N ALA A 291 -8.54 -9.57 17.53
CA ALA A 291 -9.34 -10.70 17.08
C ALA A 291 -8.52 -11.59 16.13
N LEU A 292 -8.36 -12.86 16.48
CA LEU A 292 -7.81 -13.89 15.61
C LEU A 292 -8.96 -14.72 15.07
N LEU A 293 -9.14 -14.71 13.74
CA LEU A 293 -10.22 -15.34 13.03
C LEU A 293 -9.67 -16.42 12.09
N ARG A 294 -10.46 -17.48 11.91
CA ARG A 294 -10.16 -18.51 10.93
C ARG A 294 -10.84 -18.16 9.61
N ARG A 295 -10.12 -18.20 8.50
CA ARG A 295 -10.72 -18.10 7.18
C ARG A 295 -11.52 -19.39 6.92
N PRO A 296 -12.81 -19.31 6.51
CA PRO A 296 -13.53 -20.50 6.07
C PRO A 296 -12.76 -21.16 4.94
N GLN A 297 -12.66 -22.50 4.94
CA GLN A 297 -12.26 -23.18 3.72
C GLN A 297 -13.31 -22.82 2.67
N ALA A 298 -12.89 -22.33 1.52
CA ALA A 298 -13.77 -22.30 0.37
C ALA A 298 -14.16 -23.77 0.16
N ASP A 299 -15.42 -24.10 0.45
CA ASP A 299 -15.96 -25.39 0.04
C ASP A 299 -15.61 -25.51 -1.43
N ALA A 300 -14.93 -26.61 -1.80
CA ALA A 300 -14.72 -26.91 -3.20
C ALA A 300 -16.13 -26.96 -3.80
N GLU A 301 -16.56 -25.85 -4.40
CA GLU A 301 -17.79 -25.81 -5.17
C GLU A 301 -17.63 -26.87 -6.24
N GLY A 302 -18.21 -28.02 -5.95
CA GLY A 302 -18.46 -29.00 -6.97
C GLY A 302 -19.19 -28.32 -8.10
N PRO A 303 -18.95 -28.69 -9.37
CA PRO A 303 -19.50 -28.00 -10.54
C PRO A 303 -20.98 -27.76 -10.28
N ALA A 304 -21.41 -26.49 -10.30
CA ALA A 304 -22.79 -26.09 -10.09
C ALA A 304 -23.66 -26.95 -11.01
N ALA A 305 -24.54 -27.77 -10.43
CA ALA A 305 -25.44 -28.58 -11.22
C ALA A 305 -26.22 -27.66 -12.14
N PRO A 306 -26.32 -27.93 -13.45
CA PRO A 306 -27.02 -27.07 -14.38
C PRO A 306 -28.45 -26.91 -13.88
N LEU A 307 -28.88 -25.65 -13.68
CA LEU A 307 -30.26 -25.30 -13.40
C LEU A 307 -31.11 -25.74 -14.59
N THR A 308 -31.73 -26.89 -14.52
CA THR A 308 -32.77 -27.30 -15.46
C THR A 308 -34.00 -26.46 -15.20
N LEU A 309 -34.21 -25.45 -16.04
CA LEU A 309 -35.47 -24.74 -16.14
C LEU A 309 -36.53 -25.72 -16.72
N ASP A 310 -37.31 -26.30 -15.83
CA ASP A 310 -38.49 -27.09 -16.24
C ASP A 310 -39.49 -26.11 -16.90
N LYS A 311 -39.53 -26.17 -18.24
CA LYS A 311 -40.45 -25.45 -19.06
C LYS A 311 -41.79 -26.17 -19.03
N LYS A 312 -42.61 -25.96 -18.00
CA LYS A 312 -44.04 -26.29 -18.06
C LYS A 312 -44.77 -25.26 -18.92
N VAL A 313 -45.01 -25.64 -20.14
CA VAL A 313 -45.94 -24.98 -21.05
C VAL A 313 -47.36 -25.43 -20.65
N LEU A 314 -48.21 -24.45 -20.46
CA LEU A 314 -49.64 -24.50 -20.71
C LEU A 314 -50.03 -23.34 -21.59
#